data_bc6476d2b05e1343a8cab18adc2323be
#
_entry.id   bc6476d2b05e1343a8cab18adc2323be
#
_cell.length_a   1.000
_cell.length_b   1.000
_cell.length_c   1.000
_cell.angle_alpha   90.00
_cell.angle_beta   90.00
_cell.angle_gamma   90.00
#
_symmetry.space_group_name_H-M   'P 1'
#
loop_
_entity.id
_entity.type
_entity.pdbx_description
1 polymer ?
#
loop_
_entity_poly.entity_id
_entity_poly.type
_entity_poly.pdbx_seq_one_letter_code
_entity_poly.pdbx_strand_id
1 'polypeptide(L)'
;MSKILLILEVSRKKDYIFSSIHLRDNAARSDIIRYVTSEEFFQQTAPEYYNSRENFVYAGGGHTILQFGDRETATHFAEQVTQKAMREYDGLELFAKQMEYRETDENGKPATPGQNLVWLSEALEQKKSLRKASFRLTSLGIEKKAEAASLTAPNAIDPPKGWAFAKDFADLQGRTDENFIAVVHVDGNSMGKRVKNLYDSETESWDACCDKLRCFSEGIQHDFEAAFREMAAEVADYEADNPAGNTGILPVRPVILAGDDVCFVARGCLGLE
;
A
#
# COMPACT_ATOMS: atom_id res chain seq x y z
N MET A 1 -6.55 19.74 24.45
CA MET A 1 -5.51 18.70 24.44
C MET A 1 -4.77 18.83 23.11
N SER A 2 -3.44 18.84 23.12
CA SER A 2 -2.67 18.90 21.88
C SER A 2 -2.85 17.58 21.11
N LYS A 3 -3.18 17.67 19.85
CA LYS A 3 -3.35 16.51 18.95
C LYS A 3 -2.03 16.31 18.20
N ILE A 4 -1.50 15.10 18.18
CA ILE A 4 -0.29 14.75 17.45
C ILE A 4 -0.67 13.98 16.19
N LEU A 5 -0.25 14.46 15.05
CA LEU A 5 -0.39 13.77 13.77
C LEU A 5 0.88 12.95 13.51
N LEU A 6 0.70 11.73 13.04
CA LEU A 6 1.78 10.83 12.63
C LEU A 6 1.52 10.34 11.21
N ILE A 7 2.51 10.47 10.34
CA ILE A 7 2.51 9.84 9.02
C ILE A 7 3.54 8.72 8.98
N LEU A 8 3.10 7.57 8.50
CA LEU A 8 3.94 6.43 8.12
C LEU A 8 3.92 6.31 6.60
N GLU A 9 5.07 6.15 5.97
CA GLU A 9 5.13 5.95 4.52
C GLU A 9 6.30 5.06 4.10
N VAL A 10 6.01 4.10 3.23
CA VAL A 10 7.04 3.32 2.55
C VAL A 10 7.65 4.15 1.43
N SER A 11 8.95 4.35 1.49
CA SER A 11 9.73 5.05 0.47
C SER A 11 10.24 4.06 -0.58
N ARG A 12 10.53 4.55 -1.81
CA ARG A 12 11.08 3.74 -2.90
C ARG A 12 10.28 2.47 -3.19
N LYS A 13 8.96 2.60 -3.20
CA LYS A 13 8.03 1.48 -3.38
C LYS A 13 8.34 0.65 -4.62
N LYS A 14 8.56 1.31 -5.77
CA LYS A 14 8.88 0.63 -7.03
C LYS A 14 10.21 -0.12 -6.95
N ASP A 15 11.24 0.46 -6.35
CA ASP A 15 12.54 -0.21 -6.16
C ASP A 15 12.41 -1.44 -5.26
N TYR A 16 11.55 -1.39 -4.24
CA TYR A 16 11.29 -2.51 -3.36
C TYR A 16 10.49 -3.60 -4.06
N ILE A 17 9.38 -3.26 -4.72
CA ILE A 17 8.51 -4.21 -5.44
C ILE A 17 9.30 -4.94 -6.53
N PHE A 18 9.96 -4.22 -7.41
CA PHE A 18 10.63 -4.76 -8.60
C PHE A 18 12.10 -5.13 -8.38
N SER A 19 12.51 -5.39 -7.14
CA SER A 19 13.87 -5.83 -6.82
C SER A 19 14.12 -7.32 -7.10
N SER A 20 13.09 -8.11 -7.42
CA SER A 20 13.18 -9.52 -7.82
C SER A 20 12.83 -9.69 -9.30
N ILE A 21 13.41 -10.71 -9.92
CA ILE A 21 13.05 -11.15 -11.28
C ILE A 21 11.81 -12.06 -11.29
N HIS A 22 11.35 -12.51 -10.12
CA HIS A 22 10.21 -13.42 -10.00
C HIS A 22 8.91 -12.65 -9.79
N LEU A 23 7.90 -12.96 -10.58
CA LEU A 23 6.59 -12.31 -10.54
C LEU A 23 5.91 -12.46 -9.17
N ARG A 24 5.97 -13.66 -8.58
CA ARG A 24 5.42 -13.94 -7.24
C ARG A 24 6.05 -13.06 -6.14
N ASP A 25 7.35 -12.78 -6.25
CA ASP A 25 8.07 -11.97 -5.27
C ASP A 25 7.66 -10.50 -5.36
N ASN A 26 7.47 -10.02 -6.59
CA ASN A 26 7.01 -8.65 -6.82
C ASN A 26 5.61 -8.44 -6.23
N ALA A 27 4.70 -9.38 -6.45
CA ALA A 27 3.37 -9.36 -5.84
C ALA A 27 3.44 -9.41 -4.30
N ALA A 28 4.21 -10.33 -3.72
CA ALA A 28 4.38 -10.45 -2.28
C ALA A 28 4.95 -9.17 -1.65
N ARG A 29 5.90 -8.50 -2.32
CA ARG A 29 6.45 -7.23 -1.85
C ARG A 29 5.46 -6.08 -1.90
N SER A 30 4.57 -6.06 -2.89
CA SER A 30 3.46 -5.11 -2.93
C SER A 30 2.48 -5.35 -1.79
N ASP A 31 2.13 -6.62 -1.51
CA ASP A 31 1.28 -6.99 -0.38
C ASP A 31 1.91 -6.60 0.96
N ILE A 32 3.25 -6.71 1.10
CA ILE A 32 3.98 -6.26 2.28
C ILE A 32 3.83 -4.75 2.47
N ILE A 33 3.98 -3.94 1.41
CA ILE A 33 3.80 -2.48 1.50
C ILE A 33 2.40 -2.15 2.03
N ARG A 34 1.37 -2.79 1.47
CA ARG A 34 -0.01 -2.62 1.90
C ARG A 34 -0.20 -3.03 3.37
N TYR A 35 0.35 -4.19 3.74
CA TYR A 35 0.22 -4.75 5.08
C TYR A 35 0.89 -3.89 6.15
N VAL A 36 2.14 -3.46 5.96
CA VAL A 36 2.86 -2.65 6.98
C VAL A 36 2.28 -1.25 7.19
N THR A 37 1.40 -0.81 6.29
CA THR A 37 0.67 0.45 6.42
C THR A 37 -0.82 0.25 6.74
N SER A 38 -1.23 -0.97 7.12
CA SER A 38 -2.61 -1.32 7.45
C SER A 38 -2.88 -1.30 8.95
N GLU A 39 -4.14 -1.15 9.30
CA GLU A 39 -4.62 -1.25 10.68
C GLU A 39 -4.35 -2.62 11.29
N GLU A 40 -4.43 -3.69 10.48
CA GLU A 40 -4.14 -5.05 10.93
C GLU A 40 -2.71 -5.17 11.47
N PHE A 41 -1.73 -4.64 10.72
CA PHE A 41 -0.34 -4.63 11.15
C PHE A 41 -0.14 -3.80 12.42
N PHE A 42 -0.82 -2.67 12.54
CA PHE A 42 -0.74 -1.81 13.73
C PHE A 42 -1.30 -2.47 14.97
N GLN A 43 -2.48 -3.10 14.85
CA GLN A 43 -3.10 -3.85 15.95
C GLN A 43 -2.27 -5.05 16.41
N GLN A 44 -1.62 -5.75 15.47
CA GLN A 44 -0.74 -6.88 15.81
C GLN A 44 0.62 -6.45 16.37
N THR A 45 1.06 -5.23 16.09
CA THR A 45 2.40 -4.76 16.43
C THR A 45 2.44 -3.93 17.71
N ALA A 46 1.49 -3.04 17.89
CA ALA A 46 1.47 -2.06 18.96
C ALA A 46 0.03 -1.89 19.54
N PRO A 47 -0.63 -2.99 19.96
CA PRO A 47 -2.02 -2.96 20.40
C PRO A 47 -2.27 -2.04 21.61
N GLU A 48 -1.26 -1.86 22.44
CA GLU A 48 -1.33 -0.98 23.62
C GLU A 48 -1.36 0.52 23.28
N TYR A 49 -0.88 0.90 22.08
CA TYR A 49 -0.81 2.29 21.62
C TYR A 49 -1.79 2.59 20.49
N TYR A 50 -2.49 1.59 19.96
CA TYR A 50 -3.33 1.73 18.78
C TYR A 50 -4.79 1.36 19.03
N ASN A 51 -5.68 2.32 18.79
CA ASN A 51 -7.12 2.13 18.70
C ASN A 51 -7.61 2.67 17.36
N SER A 52 -8.12 1.79 16.50
CA SER A 52 -8.58 2.12 15.15
C SER A 52 -9.53 3.33 15.10
N ARG A 53 -10.52 3.37 15.99
CA ARG A 53 -11.53 4.45 16.01
C ARG A 53 -10.96 5.83 16.37
N GLU A 54 -9.90 5.85 17.20
CA GLU A 54 -9.33 7.08 17.73
C GLU A 54 -8.13 7.54 16.92
N ASN A 55 -7.31 6.58 16.47
CA ASN A 55 -6.02 6.89 15.88
C ASN A 55 -6.03 6.94 14.36
N PHE A 56 -6.86 6.13 13.68
CA PHE A 56 -6.83 6.06 12.22
C PHE A 56 -7.48 7.27 11.57
N VAL A 57 -6.74 7.92 10.68
CA VAL A 57 -7.25 9.05 9.87
C VAL A 57 -7.46 8.61 8.42
N TYR A 58 -6.41 8.07 7.79
CA TYR A 58 -6.44 7.76 6.36
C TYR A 58 -5.29 6.84 5.99
N ALA A 59 -5.52 5.90 5.08
CA ALA A 59 -4.49 5.08 4.46
C ALA A 59 -4.69 4.97 2.94
N GLY A 60 -3.60 4.87 2.19
CA GLY A 60 -3.64 4.65 0.75
C GLY A 60 -2.26 4.71 0.12
N GLY A 61 -2.04 3.94 -0.96
CA GLY A 61 -0.81 3.99 -1.74
C GLY A 61 0.48 3.73 -0.94
N GLY A 62 0.42 2.96 0.16
CA GLY A 62 1.58 2.65 1.00
C GLY A 62 1.99 3.79 1.92
N HIS A 63 1.05 4.62 2.33
CA HIS A 63 1.20 5.56 3.44
C HIS A 63 -0.06 5.56 4.32
N THR A 64 0.10 5.95 5.58
CA THR A 64 -0.99 6.05 6.55
C THR A 64 -0.81 7.27 7.41
N ILE A 65 -1.90 7.98 7.67
CA ILE A 65 -1.95 9.10 8.62
C ILE A 65 -2.75 8.67 9.84
N LEU A 66 -2.16 8.93 11.00
CA LEU A 66 -2.69 8.62 12.32
C LEU A 66 -2.72 9.87 13.18
N GLN A 67 -3.54 9.85 14.25
CA GLN A 67 -3.57 10.88 15.27
C GLN A 67 -3.44 10.27 16.67
N PHE A 68 -2.83 11.00 17.58
CA PHE A 68 -2.64 10.60 18.99
C PHE A 68 -2.92 11.76 19.91
N GLY A 69 -3.27 11.47 21.17
CA GLY A 69 -3.52 12.49 22.19
C GLY A 69 -2.24 13.11 22.75
N ASP A 70 -1.11 12.43 22.63
CA ASP A 70 0.19 12.89 23.14
C ASP A 70 1.35 12.36 22.27
N ARG A 71 2.51 13.01 22.44
CA ARG A 71 3.72 12.73 21.67
C ARG A 71 4.41 11.44 22.08
N GLU A 72 4.34 11.06 23.35
CA GLU A 72 5.02 9.87 23.89
C GLU A 72 4.39 8.61 23.32
N THR A 73 3.06 8.50 23.38
CA THR A 73 2.29 7.42 22.77
C THR A 73 2.55 7.31 21.25
N ALA A 74 2.53 8.44 20.52
CA ALA A 74 2.84 8.46 19.09
C ALA A 74 4.28 7.98 18.80
N THR A 75 5.24 8.32 19.66
CA THR A 75 6.64 7.91 19.50
C THR A 75 6.79 6.40 19.71
N HIS A 76 6.27 5.86 20.82
CA HIS A 76 6.35 4.43 21.12
C HIS A 76 5.66 3.58 20.05
N PHE A 77 4.48 4.02 19.58
CA PHE A 77 3.81 3.37 18.46
C PHE A 77 4.69 3.34 17.21
N ALA A 78 5.22 4.51 16.80
CA ALA A 78 6.06 4.61 15.60
C ALA A 78 7.34 3.77 15.70
N GLU A 79 7.96 3.71 16.89
CA GLU A 79 9.15 2.88 17.15
C GLU A 79 8.85 1.39 17.00
N GLN A 80 7.78 0.89 17.62
CA GLN A 80 7.41 -0.52 17.53
C GLN A 80 7.08 -0.93 16.10
N VAL A 81 6.25 -0.13 15.38
CA VAL A 81 5.85 -0.40 14.01
C VAL A 81 7.05 -0.38 13.06
N THR A 82 7.89 0.64 13.13
CA THR A 82 9.06 0.74 12.24
C THR A 82 10.12 -0.32 12.56
N GLN A 83 10.37 -0.64 13.83
CA GLN A 83 11.31 -1.70 14.21
C GLN A 83 10.84 -3.08 13.73
N LYS A 84 9.56 -3.41 13.88
CA LYS A 84 9.02 -4.68 13.38
C LYS A 84 9.13 -4.76 11.87
N ALA A 85 8.70 -3.73 11.16
CA ALA A 85 8.80 -3.69 9.70
C ALA A 85 10.26 -3.87 9.21
N MET A 86 11.23 -3.19 9.85
CA MET A 86 12.65 -3.34 9.50
C MET A 86 13.22 -4.73 9.79
N ARG A 87 12.75 -5.42 10.83
CA ARG A 87 13.23 -6.75 11.20
C ARG A 87 12.65 -7.85 10.31
N GLU A 88 11.37 -7.71 9.92
CA GLU A 88 10.66 -8.74 9.18
C GLU A 88 10.84 -8.61 7.67
N TYR A 89 11.04 -7.38 7.16
CA TYR A 89 11.04 -7.11 5.71
C TYR A 89 12.32 -6.41 5.27
N ASP A 90 13.32 -7.20 4.88
CA ASP A 90 14.61 -6.68 4.42
C ASP A 90 14.47 -5.75 3.22
N GLY A 91 15.12 -4.60 3.31
CA GLY A 91 15.13 -3.57 2.27
C GLY A 91 13.88 -2.69 2.22
N LEU A 92 12.88 -2.92 3.08
CA LEU A 92 11.72 -2.04 3.20
C LEU A 92 12.10 -0.75 3.92
N GLU A 93 11.85 0.39 3.28
CA GLU A 93 12.12 1.71 3.85
C GLU A 93 10.82 2.34 4.39
N LEU A 94 10.46 2.04 5.63
CA LEU A 94 9.31 2.64 6.30
C LEU A 94 9.74 3.87 7.11
N PHE A 95 9.29 5.05 6.70
CA PHE A 95 9.53 6.30 7.40
C PHE A 95 8.34 6.69 8.26
N ALA A 96 8.64 7.26 9.43
CA ALA A 96 7.66 7.84 10.34
C ALA A 96 8.00 9.30 10.63
N LYS A 97 7.02 10.19 10.62
CA LYS A 97 7.16 11.58 11.03
C LYS A 97 5.95 12.01 11.82
N GLN A 98 6.18 12.62 12.98
CA GLN A 98 5.12 13.19 13.80
C GLN A 98 5.21 14.71 13.85
N MET A 99 4.06 15.36 13.99
CA MET A 99 3.91 16.80 14.11
C MET A 99 2.72 17.12 15.03
N GLU A 100 2.83 18.16 15.82
CA GLU A 100 1.69 18.68 16.56
C GLU A 100 0.70 19.36 15.61
N TYR A 101 -0.58 19.10 15.80
CA TYR A 101 -1.65 19.80 15.06
C TYR A 101 -1.62 21.28 15.44
N ARG A 102 -1.61 22.15 14.46
CA ARG A 102 -1.54 23.59 14.62
C ARG A 102 -2.93 24.20 14.37
N GLU A 103 -3.42 24.97 15.33
CA GLU A 103 -4.65 25.71 15.20
C GLU A 103 -4.47 27.03 14.41
N THR A 104 -3.23 27.52 14.37
CA THR A 104 -2.86 28.75 13.62
C THR A 104 -1.61 28.55 12.81
N ASP A 105 -1.52 29.28 11.70
CA ASP A 105 -0.33 29.37 10.86
C ASP A 105 0.74 30.30 11.49
N GLU A 106 1.88 30.47 10.80
CA GLU A 106 2.99 31.33 11.24
C GLU A 106 2.62 32.82 11.34
N ASN A 107 1.52 33.25 10.70
CA ASN A 107 1.00 34.61 10.70
C ASN A 107 -0.14 34.79 11.73
N GLY A 108 -0.44 33.77 12.54
CA GLY A 108 -1.51 33.79 13.52
C GLY A 108 -2.92 33.65 12.94
N LYS A 109 -3.08 33.26 11.67
CA LYS A 109 -4.36 32.96 11.06
C LYS A 109 -4.78 31.53 11.38
N PRO A 110 -6.10 31.24 11.49
CA PRO A 110 -6.58 29.88 11.68
C PRO A 110 -6.01 28.94 10.61
N ALA A 111 -5.43 27.83 11.05
CA ALA A 111 -4.91 26.81 10.15
C ALA A 111 -6.00 25.79 9.84
N THR A 112 -6.13 25.42 8.57
CA THR A 112 -7.11 24.40 8.15
C THR A 112 -6.57 22.98 8.38
N PRO A 113 -7.44 21.96 8.45
CA PRO A 113 -7.03 20.56 8.43
C PRO A 113 -6.08 20.25 7.27
N GLY A 114 -6.38 20.74 6.07
CA GLY A 114 -5.56 20.55 4.87
C GLY A 114 -4.15 21.12 5.00
N GLN A 115 -4.01 22.31 5.58
CA GLN A 115 -2.68 22.89 5.84
C GLN A 115 -1.85 22.00 6.78
N ASN A 116 -2.46 21.45 7.83
CA ASN A 116 -1.78 20.53 8.73
C ASN A 116 -1.31 19.24 8.02
N LEU A 117 -2.12 18.69 7.11
CA LEU A 117 -1.74 17.52 6.30
C LEU A 117 -0.59 17.84 5.34
N VAL A 118 -0.60 19.02 4.72
CA VAL A 118 0.50 19.49 3.85
C VAL A 118 1.80 19.62 4.65
N TRP A 119 1.78 20.32 5.78
CA TRP A 119 2.97 20.48 6.63
C TRP A 119 3.52 19.15 7.14
N LEU A 120 2.64 18.20 7.49
CA LEU A 120 3.05 16.86 7.90
C LEU A 120 3.78 16.13 6.76
N SER A 121 3.24 16.20 5.55
CA SER A 121 3.83 15.58 4.35
C SER A 121 5.18 16.23 4.00
N GLU A 122 5.28 17.55 4.01
CA GLU A 122 6.53 18.28 3.79
C GLU A 122 7.61 17.92 4.83
N ALA A 123 7.22 17.81 6.11
CA ALA A 123 8.13 17.40 7.18
C ALA A 123 8.62 15.95 7.00
N LEU A 124 7.80 15.06 6.43
CA LEU A 124 8.22 13.72 6.06
C LEU A 124 9.20 13.74 4.88
N GLU A 125 8.93 14.50 3.83
CA GLU A 125 9.84 14.62 2.68
C GLU A 125 11.21 15.18 3.09
N GLN A 126 11.24 16.18 3.97
CA GLN A 126 12.49 16.66 4.55
C GLN A 126 13.25 15.54 5.29
N LYS A 127 12.54 14.69 6.07
CA LYS A 127 13.17 13.55 6.75
C LYS A 127 13.71 12.53 5.75
N LYS A 128 13.01 12.23 4.68
CA LYS A 128 13.46 11.33 3.62
C LYS A 128 14.72 11.87 2.90
N SER A 129 14.79 13.18 2.66
CA SER A 129 15.95 13.81 2.01
C SER A 129 17.23 13.71 2.86
N LEU A 130 17.10 13.66 4.18
CA LEU A 130 18.20 13.50 5.13
C LEU A 130 18.61 12.03 5.36
N ARG A 131 18.22 11.13 4.48
CA ARG A 131 18.52 9.70 4.58
C ARG A 131 20.00 9.43 4.84
N LYS A 132 20.33 9.01 6.06
CA LYS A 132 21.70 8.72 6.50
C LYS A 132 21.96 7.22 6.67
N ALA A 133 20.91 6.41 6.76
CA ALA A 133 20.99 4.98 7.02
C ALA A 133 20.63 4.18 5.79
N SER A 134 21.27 3.03 5.61
CA SER A 134 20.82 2.00 4.68
C SER A 134 19.77 1.15 5.39
N PHE A 135 18.62 0.97 4.76
CA PHE A 135 17.60 0.02 5.22
C PHE A 135 17.85 -1.41 4.70
N ARG A 136 18.94 -1.61 3.98
CA ARG A 136 19.36 -2.93 3.52
C ARG A 136 20.41 -3.48 4.47
N LEU A 137 20.20 -4.73 4.88
CA LEU A 137 21.25 -5.49 5.53
C LEU A 137 22.40 -5.69 4.54
N THR A 138 23.63 -5.42 4.97
CA THR A 138 24.80 -5.66 4.14
C THR A 138 25.09 -7.16 4.15
N SER A 139 24.79 -7.83 3.04
CA SER A 139 25.17 -9.25 2.85
C SER A 139 26.67 -9.34 2.61
N LEU A 140 27.33 -10.21 3.34
CA LEU A 140 28.75 -10.53 3.11
C LEU A 140 28.99 -11.47 1.91
N GLY A 141 27.93 -11.76 1.15
CA GLY A 141 28.00 -12.63 -0.04
C GLY A 141 28.02 -14.13 0.25
N ILE A 142 28.13 -14.51 1.51
CA ILE A 142 28.10 -15.91 1.98
C ILE A 142 26.75 -16.32 2.58
N GLU A 143 25.87 -15.36 2.79
CA GLU A 143 24.53 -15.58 3.32
C GLU A 143 23.56 -15.88 2.19
N LYS A 144 22.78 -16.95 2.33
CA LYS A 144 21.66 -17.22 1.45
C LYS A 144 20.57 -16.20 1.73
N LYS A 145 20.28 -15.31 0.78
CA LYS A 145 19.13 -14.43 0.90
C LYS A 145 17.87 -15.28 1.04
N ALA A 146 17.05 -14.98 2.04
CA ALA A 146 15.71 -15.53 2.11
C ALA A 146 14.97 -15.14 0.82
N GLU A 147 14.40 -16.12 0.13
CA GLU A 147 13.53 -15.85 -1.01
C GLU A 147 12.29 -15.10 -0.51
N ALA A 148 11.80 -14.15 -1.29
CA ALA A 148 10.61 -13.36 -0.91
C ALA A 148 9.36 -14.25 -0.71
N ALA A 149 9.33 -15.45 -1.28
CA ALA A 149 8.32 -16.48 -1.02
C ALA A 149 8.22 -16.91 0.47
N SER A 150 9.22 -16.59 1.30
CA SER A 150 9.15 -16.78 2.76
C SER A 150 8.56 -15.57 3.49
N LEU A 151 8.33 -14.46 2.80
CA LEU A 151 7.73 -13.26 3.37
C LEU A 151 6.21 -13.46 3.42
N THR A 152 5.66 -13.53 4.61
CA THR A 152 4.22 -13.69 4.84
C THR A 152 3.58 -12.33 5.06
N ALA A 153 2.85 -11.87 4.07
CA ALA A 153 1.85 -10.83 4.23
C ALA A 153 0.50 -11.37 3.72
N PRO A 154 -0.63 -10.94 4.29
CA PRO A 154 -1.93 -11.30 3.74
C PRO A 154 -2.04 -10.82 2.30
N ASN A 155 -2.49 -11.70 1.39
CA ASN A 155 -2.76 -11.30 0.00
C ASN A 155 -3.75 -10.14 -0.02
N ALA A 156 -3.56 -9.20 -0.93
CA ALA A 156 -4.53 -8.13 -1.15
C ALA A 156 -5.87 -8.70 -1.61
N ILE A 157 -5.80 -9.77 -2.40
CA ILE A 157 -6.99 -10.41 -2.98
C ILE A 157 -6.74 -11.90 -3.17
N ASP A 158 -7.76 -12.71 -2.92
CA ASP A 158 -7.72 -14.13 -3.19
C ASP A 158 -8.18 -14.41 -4.64
N PRO A 159 -7.63 -15.44 -5.30
CA PRO A 159 -8.12 -15.85 -6.61
C PRO A 159 -9.54 -16.41 -6.54
N PRO A 160 -10.28 -16.44 -7.67
CA PRO A 160 -11.58 -17.10 -7.75
C PRO A 160 -11.53 -18.55 -7.25
N LYS A 161 -12.65 -19.03 -6.69
CA LYS A 161 -12.73 -20.37 -6.08
C LYS A 161 -12.31 -21.46 -7.08
N GLY A 162 -11.38 -22.29 -6.68
CA GLY A 162 -10.86 -23.40 -7.50
C GLY A 162 -9.68 -23.01 -8.39
N TRP A 163 -9.25 -21.76 -8.36
CA TRP A 163 -8.13 -21.22 -9.13
C TRP A 163 -6.98 -20.76 -8.23
N ALA A 164 -5.80 -20.69 -8.80
CA ALA A 164 -4.62 -20.04 -8.20
C ALA A 164 -4.09 -18.99 -9.17
N PHE A 165 -3.60 -17.85 -8.68
CA PHE A 165 -2.91 -16.88 -9.53
C PHE A 165 -1.59 -17.43 -10.06
N ALA A 166 -1.21 -17.04 -11.28
CA ALA A 166 0.09 -17.33 -11.86
C ALA A 166 1.23 -16.97 -10.89
N LYS A 167 2.22 -17.84 -10.73
CA LYS A 167 3.37 -17.62 -9.85
C LYS A 167 4.56 -17.02 -10.59
N ASP A 168 4.75 -17.47 -11.82
CA ASP A 168 5.84 -17.03 -12.68
C ASP A 168 5.33 -16.72 -14.09
N PHE A 169 6.16 -16.09 -14.91
CA PHE A 169 5.81 -15.74 -16.28
C PHE A 169 5.48 -16.97 -17.16
N ALA A 170 6.07 -18.13 -16.84
CA ALA A 170 5.77 -19.38 -17.52
C ALA A 170 4.31 -19.81 -17.35
N ASP A 171 3.68 -19.49 -16.23
CA ASP A 171 2.26 -19.81 -15.96
C ASP A 171 1.30 -18.96 -16.82
N LEU A 172 1.80 -17.87 -17.41
CA LEU A 172 1.02 -16.96 -18.27
C LEU A 172 1.06 -17.35 -19.74
N GLN A 173 1.85 -18.39 -20.12
CA GLN A 173 1.98 -18.79 -21.52
C GLN A 173 0.68 -19.36 -22.07
N GLY A 174 0.39 -19.00 -23.32
CA GLY A 174 -0.71 -19.57 -24.12
C GLY A 174 -0.38 -20.96 -24.64
N ARG A 175 -1.37 -21.58 -25.32
CA ARG A 175 -1.27 -22.98 -25.82
C ARG A 175 -0.38 -23.17 -27.02
N THR A 176 -0.17 -22.17 -27.82
CA THR A 176 0.58 -22.23 -29.08
C THR A 176 1.29 -20.92 -29.29
N ASP A 177 2.56 -20.95 -29.62
CA ASP A 177 3.42 -19.86 -30.14
C ASP A 177 3.23 -18.41 -29.62
N GLU A 178 2.24 -18.17 -28.74
CA GLU A 178 2.00 -16.90 -28.08
C GLU A 178 2.86 -16.77 -26.83
N ASN A 179 4.09 -16.30 -27.03
CA ASN A 179 5.07 -16.10 -25.97
C ASN A 179 5.12 -14.65 -25.46
N PHE A 180 4.01 -13.92 -25.56
CA PHE A 180 3.93 -12.55 -25.04
C PHE A 180 2.98 -12.45 -23.86
N ILE A 181 3.26 -11.50 -22.99
CA ILE A 181 2.47 -11.14 -21.82
C ILE A 181 1.92 -9.73 -21.99
N ALA A 182 0.79 -9.46 -21.36
CA ALA A 182 0.28 -8.13 -21.19
C ALA A 182 0.63 -7.62 -19.78
N VAL A 183 1.10 -6.38 -19.69
CA VAL A 183 1.20 -5.64 -18.44
C VAL A 183 0.17 -4.54 -18.48
N VAL A 184 -0.80 -4.61 -17.59
CA VAL A 184 -1.90 -3.65 -17.51
C VAL A 184 -1.69 -2.79 -16.27
N HIS A 185 -1.77 -1.48 -16.46
CA HIS A 185 -1.67 -0.49 -15.40
C HIS A 185 -2.89 0.42 -15.47
N VAL A 186 -3.61 0.50 -14.36
CA VAL A 186 -4.77 1.36 -14.17
C VAL A 186 -4.47 2.32 -13.03
N ASP A 187 -4.60 3.61 -13.28
CA ASP A 187 -4.32 4.67 -12.32
C ASP A 187 -5.52 5.61 -12.21
N GLY A 188 -5.89 5.95 -10.99
CA GLY A 188 -7.02 6.85 -10.71
C GLY A 188 -6.74 8.28 -11.16
N ASN A 189 -7.56 8.80 -12.08
CA ASN A 189 -7.32 10.09 -12.66
C ASN A 189 -7.48 11.24 -11.65
N SER A 190 -6.40 12.02 -11.48
CA SER A 190 -6.36 13.23 -10.64
C SER A 190 -6.67 12.98 -9.16
N MET A 191 -6.35 11.81 -8.59
CA MET A 191 -6.66 11.46 -7.20
C MET A 191 -6.09 12.45 -6.19
N GLY A 192 -4.87 12.93 -6.38
CA GLY A 192 -4.30 13.97 -5.51
C GLY A 192 -5.13 15.25 -5.44
N LYS A 193 -5.75 15.66 -6.57
CA LYS A 193 -6.68 16.82 -6.57
C LYS A 193 -7.99 16.48 -5.85
N ARG A 194 -8.52 15.26 -6.03
CA ARG A 194 -9.74 14.82 -5.35
C ARG A 194 -9.53 14.80 -3.84
N VAL A 195 -8.45 14.20 -3.36
CA VAL A 195 -8.08 14.21 -1.94
C VAL A 195 -7.93 15.64 -1.43
N LYS A 196 -7.21 16.50 -2.17
CA LYS A 196 -7.05 17.91 -1.80
C LYS A 196 -8.39 18.63 -1.64
N ASN A 197 -9.33 18.41 -2.55
CA ASN A 197 -10.66 19.06 -2.50
C ASN A 197 -11.50 18.61 -1.28
N LEU A 198 -11.19 17.44 -0.67
CA LEU A 198 -11.91 16.98 0.52
C LEU A 198 -11.56 17.80 1.77
N TYR A 199 -10.38 18.39 1.84
CA TYR A 199 -9.89 19.12 3.01
C TYR A 199 -9.60 20.63 2.76
N ASP A 200 -9.88 21.13 1.57
CA ASP A 200 -9.65 22.55 1.22
C ASP A 200 -10.75 23.49 1.75
N SER A 201 -11.70 22.99 2.54
CA SER A 201 -12.76 23.81 3.16
C SER A 201 -12.20 24.58 4.37
N GLU A 202 -12.22 25.91 4.31
CA GLU A 202 -11.74 26.79 5.39
C GLU A 202 -12.55 26.68 6.70
N THR A 203 -13.74 26.09 6.64
CA THR A 203 -14.70 26.06 7.77
C THR A 203 -14.87 24.67 8.37
N GLU A 204 -14.14 23.66 7.89
CA GLU A 204 -14.34 22.29 8.31
C GLU A 204 -13.57 21.95 9.60
N SER A 205 -14.23 21.21 10.49
CA SER A 205 -13.56 20.66 11.67
C SER A 205 -12.61 19.53 11.28
N TRP A 206 -11.57 19.31 12.09
CA TRP A 206 -10.64 18.20 11.89
C TRP A 206 -11.34 16.83 11.81
N ASP A 207 -12.31 16.59 12.71
CA ASP A 207 -13.00 15.29 12.79
C ASP A 207 -13.85 15.05 11.52
N ALA A 208 -14.55 16.06 11.01
CA ALA A 208 -15.28 15.96 9.75
C ALA A 208 -14.35 15.73 8.53
N CYS A 209 -13.16 16.35 8.54
CA CYS A 209 -12.13 16.10 7.53
C CYS A 209 -11.64 14.64 7.58
N CYS A 210 -11.36 14.11 8.78
CA CYS A 210 -10.95 12.72 8.96
C CYS A 210 -11.99 11.73 8.44
N ASP A 211 -13.28 11.95 8.76
CA ASP A 211 -14.37 11.09 8.31
C ASP A 211 -14.47 11.06 6.78
N LYS A 212 -14.35 12.21 6.13
CA LYS A 212 -14.36 12.30 4.66
C LYS A 212 -13.17 11.58 4.03
N LEU A 213 -11.97 11.79 4.57
CA LEU A 213 -10.75 11.14 4.07
C LEU A 213 -10.82 9.62 4.22
N ARG A 214 -11.33 9.14 5.36
CA ARG A 214 -11.52 7.72 5.63
C ARG A 214 -12.52 7.11 4.65
N CYS A 215 -13.73 7.67 4.56
CA CYS A 215 -14.74 7.18 3.62
C CYS A 215 -14.25 7.17 2.17
N PHE A 216 -13.52 8.20 1.76
CA PHE A 216 -12.98 8.28 0.40
C PHE A 216 -11.91 7.19 0.17
N SER A 217 -10.97 7.02 1.09
CA SER A 217 -9.90 6.02 0.98
C SER A 217 -10.45 4.60 0.94
N GLU A 218 -11.37 4.26 1.85
CA GLU A 218 -12.01 2.96 1.91
C GLU A 218 -12.85 2.69 0.65
N GLY A 219 -13.59 3.69 0.16
CA GLY A 219 -14.38 3.59 -1.05
C GLY A 219 -13.52 3.31 -2.28
N ILE A 220 -12.43 4.05 -2.48
CA ILE A 220 -11.51 3.83 -3.60
C ILE A 220 -10.89 2.44 -3.52
N GLN A 221 -10.37 2.03 -2.36
CA GLN A 221 -9.78 0.71 -2.20
C GLN A 221 -10.79 -0.40 -2.52
N HIS A 222 -12.01 -0.29 -2.00
CA HIS A 222 -13.09 -1.24 -2.24
C HIS A 222 -13.45 -1.34 -3.73
N ASP A 223 -13.62 -0.20 -4.41
CA ASP A 223 -14.07 -0.16 -5.80
C ASP A 223 -13.03 -0.78 -6.75
N PHE A 224 -11.75 -0.45 -6.56
CA PHE A 224 -10.68 -1.02 -7.39
C PHE A 224 -10.45 -2.51 -7.11
N GLU A 225 -10.55 -2.94 -5.85
CA GLU A 225 -10.50 -4.37 -5.53
C GLU A 225 -11.70 -5.13 -6.09
N ALA A 226 -12.91 -4.57 -6.02
CA ALA A 226 -14.12 -5.18 -6.58
C ALA A 226 -14.01 -5.33 -8.10
N ALA A 227 -13.58 -4.29 -8.80
CA ALA A 227 -13.37 -4.33 -10.24
C ALA A 227 -12.34 -5.40 -10.65
N PHE A 228 -11.24 -5.52 -9.89
CA PHE A 228 -10.25 -6.57 -10.15
C PHE A 228 -10.81 -7.98 -9.90
N ARG A 229 -11.61 -8.18 -8.83
CA ARG A 229 -12.27 -9.47 -8.55
C ARG A 229 -13.23 -9.87 -9.66
N GLU A 230 -14.02 -8.92 -10.16
CA GLU A 230 -14.95 -9.15 -11.25
C GLU A 230 -14.21 -9.57 -12.53
N MET A 231 -13.19 -8.83 -12.93
CA MET A 231 -12.33 -9.17 -14.06
C MET A 231 -11.69 -10.56 -13.89
N ALA A 232 -11.16 -10.87 -12.70
CA ALA A 232 -10.54 -12.16 -12.42
C ALA A 232 -11.56 -13.32 -12.49
N ALA A 233 -12.81 -13.09 -12.09
CA ALA A 233 -13.89 -14.07 -12.23
C ALA A 233 -14.26 -14.32 -13.70
N GLU A 234 -14.39 -13.28 -14.51
CA GLU A 234 -14.64 -13.40 -15.95
C GLU A 234 -13.53 -14.19 -16.66
N VAL A 235 -12.27 -13.92 -16.31
CA VAL A 235 -11.13 -14.69 -16.84
C VAL A 235 -11.20 -16.15 -16.41
N ALA A 236 -11.64 -16.44 -15.17
CA ALA A 236 -11.78 -17.80 -14.69
C ALA A 236 -12.88 -18.58 -15.44
N ASP A 237 -14.02 -17.93 -15.72
CA ASP A 237 -15.11 -18.50 -16.48
C ASP A 237 -14.68 -18.76 -17.94
N TYR A 238 -13.98 -17.82 -18.56
CA TYR A 238 -13.42 -18.01 -19.90
C TYR A 238 -12.45 -19.20 -19.99
N GLU A 239 -11.55 -19.35 -19.01
CA GLU A 239 -10.62 -20.48 -18.96
C GLU A 239 -11.31 -21.81 -18.66
N ALA A 240 -12.39 -21.80 -17.88
CA ALA A 240 -13.19 -23.00 -17.58
C ALA A 240 -13.89 -23.53 -18.85
N ASP A 241 -14.41 -22.65 -19.70
CA ASP A 241 -15.05 -23.01 -20.96
C ASP A 241 -14.05 -23.49 -22.02
N ASN A 242 -12.77 -23.22 -21.83
CA ASN A 242 -11.68 -23.60 -22.72
C ASN A 242 -10.71 -24.61 -22.07
N PRO A 243 -11.14 -25.84 -21.72
CA PRO A 243 -10.43 -26.75 -20.83
C PRO A 243 -9.13 -27.35 -21.37
N ALA A 244 -8.80 -27.14 -22.66
CA ALA A 244 -7.60 -27.74 -23.28
C ALA A 244 -6.25 -27.24 -22.67
N GLY A 245 -6.24 -26.59 -21.54
CA GLY A 245 -5.07 -26.12 -20.79
C GLY A 245 -5.41 -25.67 -19.39
N ASN A 246 -6.61 -26.02 -18.90
CA ASN A 246 -7.00 -25.67 -17.55
C ASN A 246 -6.12 -26.45 -16.55
N THR A 247 -5.12 -25.74 -16.00
CA THR A 247 -4.20 -26.26 -14.98
C THR A 247 -4.66 -25.86 -13.57
N GLY A 248 -5.83 -25.20 -13.43
CA GLY A 248 -6.25 -24.54 -12.20
C GLY A 248 -5.44 -23.28 -11.85
N ILE A 249 -4.65 -22.81 -12.79
CA ILE A 249 -3.89 -21.56 -12.67
C ILE A 249 -4.54 -20.50 -13.54
N LEU A 250 -4.94 -19.39 -12.93
CA LEU A 250 -5.48 -18.25 -13.64
C LEU A 250 -4.35 -17.52 -14.35
N PRO A 251 -4.45 -17.26 -15.68
CA PRO A 251 -3.39 -16.61 -16.45
C PRO A 251 -3.33 -15.09 -16.21
N VAL A 252 -3.50 -14.70 -14.95
CA VAL A 252 -3.42 -13.32 -14.45
C VAL A 252 -2.73 -13.32 -13.11
N ARG A 253 -1.92 -12.30 -12.83
CA ARG A 253 -1.33 -12.06 -11.52
C ARG A 253 -1.40 -10.58 -11.17
N PRO A 254 -2.11 -10.19 -10.09
CA PRO A 254 -2.01 -8.85 -9.55
C PRO A 254 -0.60 -8.65 -8.99
N VAL A 255 0.00 -7.50 -9.29
CA VAL A 255 1.31 -7.08 -8.77
C VAL A 255 1.15 -5.90 -7.82
N ILE A 256 0.31 -4.94 -8.17
CA ILE A 256 -0.03 -3.79 -7.32
C ILE A 256 -1.55 -3.71 -7.24
N LEU A 257 -2.08 -3.64 -6.01
CA LEU A 257 -3.47 -3.33 -5.69
C LEU A 257 -3.45 -2.40 -4.48
N ALA A 258 -3.32 -1.11 -4.71
CA ALA A 258 -3.08 -0.14 -3.65
C ALA A 258 -3.86 1.16 -3.90
N GLY A 259 -5.07 1.22 -3.37
CA GLY A 259 -5.97 2.35 -3.62
C GLY A 259 -6.38 2.40 -5.08
N ASP A 260 -6.03 3.48 -5.77
CA ASP A 260 -6.32 3.75 -7.18
C ASP A 260 -5.25 3.22 -8.16
N ASP A 261 -4.15 2.68 -7.64
CA ASP A 261 -3.06 2.13 -8.46
C ASP A 261 -3.20 0.61 -8.56
N VAL A 262 -3.55 0.12 -9.74
CA VAL A 262 -3.69 -1.30 -10.07
C VAL A 262 -2.73 -1.66 -11.18
N CYS A 263 -1.83 -2.60 -10.92
CA CYS A 263 -0.95 -3.17 -11.93
C CYS A 263 -1.04 -4.69 -11.87
N PHE A 264 -1.30 -5.32 -13.00
CA PHE A 264 -1.30 -6.77 -13.12
C PHE A 264 -0.64 -7.24 -14.41
N VAL A 265 -0.23 -8.48 -14.40
CA VAL A 265 0.32 -9.17 -15.58
C VAL A 265 -0.65 -10.26 -15.99
N ALA A 266 -0.91 -10.37 -17.28
CA ALA A 266 -1.82 -11.37 -17.84
C ALA A 266 -1.21 -12.05 -19.07
N ARG A 267 -1.82 -13.14 -19.52
CA ARG A 267 -1.57 -13.70 -20.86
C ARG A 267 -1.81 -12.62 -21.91
N GLY A 268 -0.98 -12.57 -22.94
CA GLY A 268 -1.00 -11.46 -23.90
C GLY A 268 -2.33 -11.20 -24.58
N CYS A 269 -3.07 -12.22 -24.95
CA CYS A 269 -4.39 -12.08 -25.58
C CYS A 269 -5.44 -11.44 -24.65
N LEU A 270 -5.33 -11.63 -23.34
CA LEU A 270 -6.26 -11.06 -22.36
C LEU A 270 -6.00 -9.57 -22.06
N GLY A 271 -4.92 -9.01 -22.56
CA GLY A 271 -4.58 -7.61 -22.30
C GLY A 271 -5.29 -6.60 -23.19
N LEU A 272 -6.07 -7.06 -24.18
CA LEU A 272 -6.79 -6.21 -25.14
C LEU A 272 -8.32 -6.38 -25.05
N GLU A 273 -8.80 -7.27 -24.23
CA GLU A 273 -10.21 -7.49 -23.90
C GLU A 273 -10.56 -6.84 -22.56
#